data_c10f8711172bc3c0af8ad18fcbccc022
#
_entry.id   c10f8711172bc3c0af8ad18fcbccc022
#
_cell.length_a   1.000
_cell.length_b   1.000
_cell.length_c   1.000
_cell.angle_alpha   90.00
_cell.angle_beta   90.00
_cell.angle_gamma   90.00
#
_symmetry.space_group_name_H-M   'P 1'
#
loop_
_entity.id
_entity.type
_entity.pdbx_description
1 polymer ?
#
loop_
_entity_poly.entity_id
_entity_poly.type
_entity_poly.pdbx_seq_one_letter_code
_entity_poly.pdbx_strand_id
1 'polypeptide(L)'
;MEGILFKAAVFTNLTRDHLDYHGTFENYAAAKHLLFENSDLAVINVDDEAAQYMLSGTQCRNVTFSAKSDECDYSAKNIRVSAAGVKYELVSNDNIGRVDFAVPGEFSVYNSMGAAVCLVEMGYDFREVLDALSQCGGVPGRMELVKTDTP
;
A
#
# COMPACT_ATOMS: atom_id res chain seq x y z
N MET A 1 20.37 -6.40 6.79
CA MET A 1 19.49 -6.07 7.95
C MET A 1 19.52 -7.14 9.02
N GLU A 2 20.71 -7.60 9.35
CA GLU A 2 20.87 -8.57 10.43
C GLU A 2 20.49 -7.93 11.77
N GLY A 3 19.69 -8.62 12.57
CA GLY A 3 19.33 -8.22 13.94
C GLY A 3 18.14 -7.28 14.07
N ILE A 4 17.49 -6.87 12.98
CA ILE A 4 16.29 -6.03 13.03
C ILE A 4 15.07 -6.86 12.65
N LEU A 5 14.08 -6.92 13.56
CA LEU A 5 12.78 -7.53 13.29
C LEU A 5 11.74 -6.43 13.18
N PHE A 6 10.98 -6.44 12.10
CA PHE A 6 9.90 -5.49 11.86
C PHE A 6 8.57 -6.08 12.28
N LYS A 7 7.68 -5.26 12.82
CA LYS A 7 6.32 -5.69 13.15
C LYS A 7 5.50 -5.97 11.90
N ALA A 8 5.70 -5.16 10.88
CA ALA A 8 5.00 -5.30 9.60
C ALA A 8 5.84 -4.74 8.47
N ALA A 9 5.66 -5.31 7.29
CA ALA A 9 6.19 -4.80 6.04
C ALA A 9 5.06 -4.72 5.01
N VAL A 10 5.07 -3.67 4.20
CA VAL A 10 4.06 -3.45 3.17
C VAL A 10 4.72 -3.45 1.80
N PHE A 11 4.18 -4.25 0.89
CA PHE A 11 4.57 -4.27 -0.52
C PHE A 11 3.49 -3.60 -1.36
N THR A 12 3.79 -2.43 -1.90
CA THR A 12 2.86 -1.69 -2.76
C THR A 12 3.11 -1.96 -4.25
N ASN A 13 4.37 -1.90 -4.66
CA ASN A 13 4.74 -2.20 -6.05
C ASN A 13 6.25 -2.44 -6.17
N LEU A 14 6.65 -3.00 -7.31
CA LEU A 14 8.03 -3.11 -7.71
C LEU A 14 8.19 -2.41 -9.06
N THR A 15 8.70 -1.18 -9.03
CA THR A 15 8.95 -0.42 -10.26
C THR A 15 10.33 -0.74 -10.82
N ARG A 16 10.50 -0.60 -12.14
CA ARG A 16 11.78 -0.80 -12.81
C ARG A 16 12.73 0.40 -12.71
N ASP A 17 12.32 1.47 -12.02
CA ASP A 17 13.06 2.73 -11.96
C ASP A 17 14.38 2.65 -11.17
N HIS A 18 14.59 1.59 -10.39
CA HIS A 18 15.77 1.40 -9.57
C HIS A 18 16.70 0.29 -10.08
N LEU A 19 16.57 -0.12 -11.33
CA LEU A 19 17.38 -1.20 -11.93
C LEU A 19 18.87 -0.86 -11.94
N ASP A 20 19.23 0.40 -12.14
CA ASP A 20 20.64 0.85 -12.19
C ASP A 20 21.39 0.57 -10.89
N TYR A 21 20.69 0.66 -9.75
CA TYR A 21 21.28 0.42 -8.43
C TYR A 21 21.45 -1.07 -8.12
N HIS A 22 20.46 -1.88 -8.48
CA HIS A 22 20.42 -3.31 -8.15
C HIS A 22 20.87 -4.23 -9.29
N GLY A 23 21.15 -3.67 -10.46
CA GLY A 23 21.64 -4.36 -11.63
C GLY A 23 20.61 -5.15 -12.42
N THR A 24 19.67 -5.84 -11.76
CA THR A 24 18.59 -6.61 -12.39
C THR A 24 17.30 -6.49 -11.61
N PHE A 25 16.18 -6.74 -12.30
CA PHE A 25 14.87 -6.80 -11.66
C PHE A 25 14.83 -7.87 -10.56
N GLU A 26 15.44 -9.02 -10.81
CA GLU A 26 15.51 -10.13 -9.86
C GLU A 26 16.29 -9.77 -8.60
N ASN A 27 17.40 -9.07 -8.74
CA ASN A 27 18.20 -8.60 -7.61
C ASN A 27 17.43 -7.57 -6.78
N TYR A 28 16.71 -6.67 -7.44
CA TYR A 28 15.87 -5.68 -6.77
C TYR A 28 14.72 -6.35 -6.01
N ALA A 29 14.05 -7.31 -6.63
CA ALA A 29 13.00 -8.08 -5.99
C ALA A 29 13.52 -8.87 -4.78
N ALA A 30 14.70 -9.50 -4.92
CA ALA A 30 15.34 -10.23 -3.83
C ALA A 30 15.69 -9.32 -2.65
N ALA A 31 16.19 -8.12 -2.91
CA ALA A 31 16.50 -7.14 -1.88
C ALA A 31 15.25 -6.71 -1.10
N LYS A 32 14.14 -6.47 -1.79
CA LYS A 32 12.86 -6.17 -1.15
C LYS A 32 12.28 -7.36 -0.37
N HIS A 33 12.43 -8.56 -0.89
CA HIS A 33 11.96 -9.79 -0.25
C HIS A 33 12.58 -10.00 1.13
N LEU A 34 13.84 -9.60 1.33
CA LEU A 34 14.51 -9.69 2.62
C LEU A 34 13.77 -8.96 3.74
N LEU A 35 13.09 -7.87 3.42
CA LEU A 35 12.28 -7.13 4.38
C LEU A 35 11.17 -8.04 4.96
N PHE A 36 10.52 -8.83 4.11
CA PHE A 36 9.43 -9.70 4.53
C PHE A 36 9.92 -10.90 5.33
N GLU A 37 11.11 -11.38 5.05
CA GLU A 37 11.74 -12.45 5.85
C GLU A 37 12.01 -12.02 7.29
N ASN A 38 12.17 -10.72 7.54
CA ASN A 38 12.46 -10.13 8.84
C ASN A 38 11.25 -9.42 9.46
N SER A 39 10.04 -9.77 9.05
CA SER A 39 8.80 -9.14 9.52
C SER A 39 7.84 -10.18 10.10
N ASP A 40 7.03 -9.75 11.06
CA ASP A 40 5.96 -10.60 11.64
C ASP A 40 4.71 -10.63 10.76
N LEU A 41 4.49 -9.57 10.00
CA LEU A 41 3.34 -9.40 9.12
C LEU A 41 3.80 -8.88 7.76
N ALA A 42 3.33 -9.50 6.69
CA ALA A 42 3.51 -9.03 5.32
C ALA A 42 2.17 -8.61 4.72
N VAL A 43 2.07 -7.36 4.30
CA VAL A 43 0.89 -6.81 3.62
C VAL A 43 1.26 -6.63 2.15
N ILE A 44 0.62 -7.38 1.25
CA ILE A 44 1.06 -7.54 -0.13
C ILE A 44 -0.02 -7.08 -1.11
N ASN A 45 0.34 -6.16 -2.00
CA ASN A 45 -0.48 -5.80 -3.15
C ASN A 45 -0.39 -6.90 -4.21
N VAL A 46 -1.48 -7.65 -4.41
CA VAL A 46 -1.51 -8.76 -5.38
C VAL A 46 -1.73 -8.31 -6.82
N ASP A 47 -1.99 -7.05 -7.06
CA ASP A 47 -2.12 -6.50 -8.42
C ASP A 47 -0.76 -6.31 -9.10
N ASP A 48 0.31 -6.27 -8.33
CA ASP A 48 1.66 -6.18 -8.87
C ASP A 48 2.18 -7.56 -9.29
N GLU A 49 2.83 -7.63 -10.44
CA GLU A 49 3.35 -8.90 -10.99
C GLU A 49 4.42 -9.56 -10.11
N ALA A 50 5.09 -8.80 -9.25
CA ALA A 50 6.07 -9.34 -8.30
C ALA A 50 5.43 -9.90 -7.01
N ALA A 51 4.12 -9.82 -6.84
CA ALA A 51 3.43 -10.25 -5.62
C ALA A 51 3.67 -11.73 -5.30
N GLN A 52 3.62 -12.60 -6.30
CA GLN A 52 3.85 -14.03 -6.11
C GLN A 52 5.27 -14.31 -5.58
N TYR A 53 6.24 -13.58 -6.08
CA TYR A 53 7.62 -13.68 -5.59
C TYR A 53 7.71 -13.20 -4.13
N MET A 54 7.04 -12.09 -3.79
CA MET A 54 7.05 -11.56 -2.43
C MET A 54 6.35 -12.50 -1.43
N LEU A 55 5.33 -13.22 -1.88
CA LEU A 55 4.60 -14.21 -1.06
C LEU A 55 5.38 -15.51 -0.89
N SER A 56 6.27 -15.83 -1.83
CA SER A 56 6.99 -17.10 -1.83
C SER A 56 8.01 -17.18 -0.69
N GLY A 57 8.02 -18.28 0.04
CA GLY A 57 9.01 -18.54 1.07
C GLY A 57 8.92 -17.68 2.34
N THR A 58 7.94 -16.80 2.44
CA THR A 58 7.74 -16.02 3.68
C THR A 58 7.10 -16.90 4.75
N GLN A 59 7.61 -16.81 5.97
CA GLN A 59 7.09 -17.56 7.12
C GLN A 59 6.23 -16.71 8.05
N CYS A 60 6.12 -15.42 7.77
CA CYS A 60 5.27 -14.52 8.50
C CYS A 60 3.80 -14.63 8.05
N ARG A 61 2.92 -14.02 8.82
CA ARG A 61 1.51 -13.90 8.45
C ARG A 61 1.38 -12.99 7.23
N ASN A 62 0.74 -13.49 6.16
CA ASN A 62 0.53 -12.75 4.93
C ASN A 62 -0.91 -12.24 4.86
N VAL A 63 -1.07 -10.97 4.52
CA VAL A 63 -2.36 -10.34 4.24
C VAL A 63 -2.28 -9.68 2.88
N THR A 64 -3.26 -9.91 2.03
CA THR A 64 -3.27 -9.43 0.65
C THR A 64 -4.30 -8.32 0.43
N PHE A 65 -4.01 -7.43 -0.50
CA PHE A 65 -4.96 -6.41 -0.92
C PHE A 65 -4.89 -6.20 -2.43
N SER A 66 -6.00 -5.75 -3.00
CA SER A 66 -6.15 -5.50 -4.44
C SER A 66 -7.10 -4.35 -4.70
N ALA A 67 -6.82 -3.56 -5.74
CA ALA A 67 -7.74 -2.58 -6.29
C ALA A 67 -8.48 -3.11 -7.53
N LYS A 68 -8.16 -4.33 -7.99
CA LYS A 68 -8.68 -4.91 -9.24
C LYS A 68 -9.45 -6.20 -9.06
N SER A 69 -9.25 -6.90 -7.94
CA SER A 69 -9.81 -8.24 -7.70
C SER A 69 -10.42 -8.34 -6.31
N ASP A 70 -11.38 -9.24 -6.16
CA ASP A 70 -11.96 -9.61 -4.86
C ASP A 70 -11.27 -10.84 -4.25
N GLU A 71 -10.36 -11.47 -4.98
CA GLU A 71 -9.62 -12.66 -4.54
C GLU A 71 -8.45 -12.27 -3.64
N CYS A 72 -8.76 -11.59 -2.53
CA CYS A 72 -7.78 -11.08 -1.57
C CYS A 72 -8.47 -10.80 -0.24
N ASP A 73 -7.66 -10.49 0.78
CA ASP A 73 -8.20 -10.19 2.11
C ASP A 73 -8.90 -8.82 2.17
N TYR A 74 -8.38 -7.85 1.44
CA TYR A 74 -8.91 -6.48 1.36
C TYR A 74 -9.00 -6.04 -0.09
N SER A 75 -10.15 -5.49 -0.48
CA SER A 75 -10.34 -4.94 -1.83
C SER A 75 -10.81 -3.49 -1.79
N ALA A 76 -10.52 -2.74 -2.85
CA ALA A 76 -11.04 -1.40 -3.07
C ALA A 76 -12.15 -1.44 -4.10
N LYS A 77 -13.27 -0.80 -3.78
CA LYS A 77 -14.46 -0.71 -4.65
C LYS A 77 -14.80 0.75 -4.94
N ASN A 78 -15.45 0.99 -6.07
CA ASN A 78 -15.95 2.31 -6.45
C ASN A 78 -14.85 3.39 -6.41
N ILE A 79 -13.70 3.07 -6.97
CA ILE A 79 -12.51 3.91 -6.96
C ILE A 79 -12.75 5.16 -7.82
N ARG A 80 -12.48 6.34 -7.24
CA ARG A 80 -12.51 7.62 -7.93
C ARG A 80 -11.20 8.34 -7.72
N VAL A 81 -10.54 8.69 -8.82
CA VAL A 81 -9.28 9.44 -8.82
C VAL A 81 -9.54 10.83 -9.39
N SER A 82 -9.13 11.85 -8.64
CA SER A 82 -9.29 13.25 -9.06
C SER A 82 -8.06 14.07 -8.68
N ALA A 83 -8.03 15.33 -9.10
CA ALA A 83 -6.96 16.25 -8.71
C ALA A 83 -6.94 16.53 -7.19
N ALA A 84 -8.06 16.31 -6.50
CA ALA A 84 -8.18 16.51 -5.05
C ALA A 84 -7.72 15.29 -4.23
N GLY A 85 -7.57 14.14 -4.86
CA GLY A 85 -7.20 12.90 -4.16
C GLY A 85 -7.91 11.68 -4.69
N VAL A 86 -7.97 10.63 -3.87
CA VAL A 86 -8.63 9.37 -4.21
C VAL A 86 -9.72 9.06 -3.20
N LYS A 87 -10.80 8.44 -3.67
CA LYS A 87 -11.92 7.95 -2.86
C LYS A 87 -12.26 6.54 -3.29
N TYR A 88 -12.50 5.67 -2.31
CA TYR A 88 -12.92 4.31 -2.58
C TYR A 88 -13.54 3.70 -1.33
N GLU A 89 -14.15 2.54 -1.47
CA GLU A 89 -14.61 1.74 -0.35
C GLU A 89 -13.60 0.62 -0.10
N LEU A 90 -13.09 0.55 1.13
CA LEU A 90 -12.22 -0.54 1.58
C LEU A 90 -13.09 -1.64 2.14
N VAL A 91 -12.99 -2.84 1.55
CA VAL A 91 -13.84 -3.99 1.87
C VAL A 91 -12.98 -5.16 2.33
N SER A 92 -13.34 -5.75 3.45
CA SER A 92 -12.82 -7.02 3.93
C SER A 92 -13.99 -7.95 4.28
N ASN A 93 -13.70 -9.17 4.76
CA ASN A 93 -14.75 -10.10 5.18
C ASN A 93 -15.61 -9.54 6.32
N ASP A 94 -15.02 -8.74 7.18
CA ASP A 94 -15.69 -8.26 8.41
C ASP A 94 -16.09 -6.79 8.37
N ASN A 95 -15.50 -6.00 7.48
CA ASN A 95 -15.64 -4.54 7.48
C ASN A 95 -15.80 -3.96 6.09
N ILE A 96 -16.55 -2.88 6.01
CA ILE A 96 -16.62 -2.01 4.84
C ILE A 96 -16.60 -0.55 5.32
N GLY A 97 -15.84 0.29 4.65
CA GLY A 97 -15.78 1.71 4.98
C GLY A 97 -15.20 2.54 3.85
N ARG A 98 -15.54 3.83 3.86
CA ARG A 98 -15.08 4.77 2.85
C ARG A 98 -13.71 5.33 3.22
N VAL A 99 -12.82 5.33 2.24
CA VAL A 99 -11.53 6.03 2.31
C VAL A 99 -11.62 7.30 1.46
N ASP A 100 -11.22 8.41 2.06
CA ASP A 100 -11.06 9.70 1.38
C ASP A 100 -9.65 10.19 1.69
N PHE A 101 -8.76 10.10 0.70
CA PHE A 101 -7.34 10.37 0.90
C PHE A 101 -6.91 11.50 -0.04
N ALA A 102 -6.51 12.64 0.53
CA ALA A 102 -6.28 13.90 -0.19
C ALA A 102 -4.91 13.96 -0.87
N VAL A 103 -4.47 12.86 -1.47
CA VAL A 103 -3.25 12.79 -2.30
C VAL A 103 -3.67 12.27 -3.67
N PRO A 104 -3.49 13.06 -4.75
CA PRO A 104 -3.91 12.65 -6.09
C PRO A 104 -3.02 11.55 -6.66
N GLY A 105 -3.52 10.91 -7.70
CA GLY A 105 -2.79 9.86 -8.42
C GLY A 105 -3.29 8.46 -8.10
N GLU A 106 -3.27 7.60 -9.10
CA GLU A 106 -3.74 6.22 -8.97
C GLU A 106 -2.92 5.42 -7.94
N PHE A 107 -1.62 5.69 -7.83
CA PHE A 107 -0.74 5.09 -6.83
C PHE A 107 -1.19 5.36 -5.39
N SER A 108 -1.91 6.46 -5.15
CA SER A 108 -2.43 6.82 -3.83
C SER A 108 -3.49 5.85 -3.32
N VAL A 109 -4.20 5.16 -4.22
CA VAL A 109 -5.11 4.07 -3.86
C VAL A 109 -4.32 2.95 -3.17
N TYR A 110 -3.25 2.48 -3.81
CA TYR A 110 -2.41 1.41 -3.26
C TYR A 110 -1.68 1.82 -1.99
N ASN A 111 -1.14 3.03 -1.97
CA ASN A 111 -0.40 3.53 -0.80
C ASN A 111 -1.32 3.67 0.42
N SER A 112 -2.51 4.23 0.25
CA SER A 112 -3.47 4.35 1.35
C SER A 112 -4.04 3.00 1.77
N MET A 113 -4.30 2.10 0.83
CA MET A 113 -4.72 0.73 1.15
C MET A 113 -3.67 -0.01 1.97
N GLY A 114 -2.41 0.03 1.52
CA GLY A 114 -1.31 -0.63 2.21
C GLY A 114 -1.16 -0.13 3.65
N ALA A 115 -1.23 1.17 3.86
CA ALA A 115 -1.18 1.77 5.19
C ALA A 115 -2.38 1.36 6.05
N ALA A 116 -3.59 1.43 5.49
CA ALA A 116 -4.81 1.07 6.23
C ALA A 116 -4.83 -0.40 6.64
N VAL A 117 -4.55 -1.29 5.69
CA VAL A 117 -4.53 -2.74 5.94
C VAL A 117 -3.48 -3.08 7.00
N CYS A 118 -2.29 -2.51 6.88
CA CYS A 118 -1.21 -2.71 7.84
C CYS A 118 -1.64 -2.32 9.27
N LEU A 119 -2.22 -1.15 9.44
CA LEU A 119 -2.64 -0.66 10.77
C LEU A 119 -3.79 -1.48 11.34
N VAL A 120 -4.78 -1.83 10.54
CA VAL A 120 -5.91 -2.66 10.99
C VAL A 120 -5.42 -4.04 11.43
N GLU A 121 -4.52 -4.66 10.67
CA GLU A 121 -3.96 -5.97 11.01
C GLU A 121 -3.01 -5.92 12.20
N MET A 122 -2.46 -4.75 12.52
CA MET A 122 -1.68 -4.52 13.74
C MET A 122 -2.55 -4.30 14.98
N GLY A 123 -3.87 -4.26 14.83
CA GLY A 123 -4.81 -4.17 15.94
C GLY A 123 -5.52 -2.83 16.12
N TYR A 124 -5.29 -1.86 15.24
CA TYR A 124 -6.01 -0.58 15.30
C TYR A 124 -7.44 -0.72 14.77
N ASP A 125 -8.34 0.08 15.31
CA ASP A 125 -9.74 0.08 14.90
C ASP A 125 -9.90 0.51 13.44
N PHE A 126 -10.70 -0.25 12.68
CA PHE A 126 -10.91 -0.04 11.26
C PHE A 126 -11.42 1.37 10.94
N ARG A 127 -12.43 1.85 11.66
CA ARG A 127 -13.00 3.18 11.41
C ARG A 127 -12.06 4.29 11.80
N GLU A 128 -11.34 4.15 12.90
CA GLU A 128 -10.33 5.13 13.33
C GLU A 128 -9.21 5.25 12.31
N VAL A 129 -8.77 4.15 11.71
CA VAL A 129 -7.76 4.14 10.65
C VAL A 129 -8.26 4.91 9.42
N LEU A 130 -9.49 4.65 8.97
CA LEU A 130 -10.06 5.33 7.82
C LEU A 130 -10.26 6.83 8.08
N ASP A 131 -10.69 7.21 9.28
CA ASP A 131 -10.82 8.60 9.68
C ASP A 131 -9.48 9.32 9.70
N ALA A 132 -8.43 8.65 10.18
CA ALA A 132 -7.07 9.19 10.17
C ALA A 132 -6.56 9.44 8.75
N LEU A 133 -6.84 8.54 7.80
CA LEU A 133 -6.49 8.73 6.39
C LEU A 133 -7.16 9.96 5.79
N SER A 134 -8.42 10.24 6.17
CA SER A 134 -9.14 11.41 5.66
C SER A 134 -8.53 12.73 6.14
N GLN A 135 -7.75 12.70 7.21
CA GLN A 135 -7.06 13.87 7.76
C GLN A 135 -5.63 14.02 7.25
N CYS A 136 -5.11 13.02 6.52
CA CYS A 136 -3.77 13.09 5.96
C CYS A 136 -3.74 13.96 4.71
N GLY A 137 -2.81 14.90 4.67
CA GLY A 137 -2.47 15.67 3.48
C GLY A 137 -1.30 15.06 2.72
N GLY A 138 -1.01 15.60 1.53
CA GLY A 138 0.16 15.20 0.76
C GLY A 138 1.47 15.59 1.42
N VAL A 139 2.52 14.86 1.07
CA VAL A 139 3.88 15.21 1.50
C VAL A 139 4.36 16.41 0.67
N PRO A 140 4.91 17.47 1.29
CA PRO A 140 5.47 18.60 0.55
C PRO A 140 6.46 18.15 -0.52
N GLY A 141 6.34 18.70 -1.73
CA GLY A 141 7.19 18.35 -2.86
C GLY A 141 6.77 17.10 -3.63
N ARG A 142 5.68 16.42 -3.23
CA ARG A 142 5.10 15.28 -3.94
C ARG A 142 3.65 15.57 -4.32
N MET A 143 3.39 15.77 -5.61
CA MET A 143 2.04 15.94 -6.17
C MET A 143 1.22 17.03 -5.43
N GLU A 144 1.86 18.13 -5.03
CA GLU A 144 1.16 19.25 -4.43
C GLU A 144 0.30 19.99 -5.46
N LEU A 145 -0.92 20.35 -5.05
CA LEU A 145 -1.73 21.28 -5.82
C LEU A 145 -1.11 22.68 -5.71
N VAL A 146 -0.53 23.13 -6.81
CA VAL A 146 -0.06 24.52 -6.91
C VAL A 146 -1.29 25.40 -7.15
N LYS A 147 -1.61 26.23 -6.17
CA LYS A 147 -2.62 27.27 -6.36
C LYS A 147 -2.01 28.31 -7.30
N THR A 148 -2.39 28.27 -8.55
CA THR A 148 -2.06 29.35 -9.50
C THR A 148 -3.12 30.43 -9.35
N ASP A 149 -2.72 31.58 -8.84
CA ASP A 149 -3.50 32.80 -8.93
C ASP A 149 -3.41 33.30 -10.36
N THR A 150 -4.14 32.68 -11.27
CA THR A 150 -4.35 33.22 -12.62
C THR A 150 -5.65 34.02 -12.60
N PRO A 151 -5.61 35.30 -13.02
CA PRO A 151 -6.82 36.09 -13.10
C PRO A 151 -7.77 35.57 -14.16
#